data_b1e8172f09f8cdb4e466fb980d00e2f4
#
_entry.id   b1e8172f09f8cdb4e466fb980d00e2f4
#
_cell.length_a   1.000
_cell.length_b   1.000
_cell.length_c   1.000
_cell.angle_alpha   90.00
_cell.angle_beta   90.00
_cell.angle_gamma   90.00
#
_symmetry.space_group_name_H-M   'P 1'
#
loop_
_entity.id
_entity.type
_entity.pdbx_description
1 polymer ?
#
loop_
_entity_poly.entity_id
_entity_poly.type
_entity_poly.pdbx_seq_one_letter_code
_entity_poly.pdbx_strand_id
1 'polypeptide(L)'
;DPKHDKIIEIGAVLVIDGEIKETFSTFVNPRRELDGRIRELTGITGEMTAGAPDIGDVIGRVVEFCRDLPLLGHHIIFDYSFLKRAAVNKGLVFEKSGIDTLTLCRRFMPEEEKKNLENASRYYGIKQTDAHRALADALTAHLLYRNVKRSHFSSAPEAFRCKPLVYKVTKEQPASKKQKEVLRDLLKYHRINVSVQIDYLSRNEISRLTDKIILQYGRIKRGDRNV
;
A
#
# COMPACT_ATOMS: atom_id res chain seq x y z
N ASP A 1 1.03 -6.33 -4.01
CA ASP A 1 2.34 -6.79 -3.52
C ASP A 1 3.27 -5.59 -3.29
N PRO A 2 3.76 -5.35 -2.05
CA PRO A 2 4.62 -4.20 -1.72
C PRO A 2 5.93 -4.13 -2.53
N LYS A 3 6.37 -5.24 -3.12
CA LYS A 3 7.60 -5.28 -3.95
C LYS A 3 7.39 -4.76 -5.37
N HIS A 4 6.17 -4.78 -5.85
CA HIS A 4 5.85 -4.48 -7.26
C HIS A 4 4.85 -3.34 -7.40
N ASP A 5 3.98 -3.18 -6.42
CA ASP A 5 2.92 -2.19 -6.47
C ASP A 5 3.28 -0.92 -5.70
N LYS A 6 2.58 0.15 -5.99
CA LYS A 6 2.82 1.47 -5.40
C LYS A 6 1.59 1.92 -4.61
N ILE A 7 1.82 2.64 -3.53
CA ILE A 7 0.76 3.35 -2.81
C ILE A 7 0.26 4.49 -3.68
N ILE A 8 -1.05 4.65 -3.76
CA ILE A 8 -1.72 5.74 -4.50
C ILE A 8 -2.56 6.63 -3.61
N GLU A 9 -3.01 6.11 -2.47
CA GLU A 9 -3.73 6.86 -1.45
C GLU A 9 -3.40 6.29 -0.07
N ILE A 10 -3.37 7.15 0.95
CA ILE A 10 -3.25 6.77 2.35
C ILE A 10 -4.36 7.46 3.11
N GLY A 11 -5.13 6.67 3.88
CA GLY A 11 -6.14 7.15 4.79
C GLY A 11 -5.95 6.52 6.17
N ALA A 12 -6.00 7.32 7.21
CA ALA A 12 -5.90 6.85 8.58
C ALA A 12 -6.71 7.74 9.53
N VAL A 13 -7.14 7.17 10.64
CA VAL A 13 -7.78 7.89 11.74
C VAL A 13 -7.04 7.62 13.04
N LEU A 14 -6.79 8.66 13.80
CA LEU A 14 -6.26 8.56 15.17
C LEU A 14 -7.42 8.43 16.13
N VAL A 15 -7.46 7.32 16.86
CA VAL A 15 -8.50 7.03 17.85
C VAL A 15 -7.88 6.98 19.24
N ILE A 16 -8.37 7.79 20.16
CA ILE A 16 -7.99 7.80 21.57
C ILE A 16 -9.26 7.65 22.40
N ASP A 17 -9.27 6.72 23.33
CA ASP A 17 -10.40 6.43 24.21
C ASP A 17 -11.72 6.18 23.45
N GLY A 18 -11.62 5.56 22.26
CA GLY A 18 -12.75 5.25 21.40
C GLY A 18 -13.27 6.40 20.54
N GLU A 19 -12.68 7.58 20.64
CA GLU A 19 -13.04 8.78 19.87
C GLU A 19 -12.00 9.07 18.78
N ILE A 20 -12.47 9.50 17.62
CA ILE A 20 -11.61 9.97 16.54
C ILE A 20 -11.13 11.37 16.90
N LYS A 21 -9.83 11.53 17.03
CA LYS A 21 -9.16 12.81 17.36
C LYS A 21 -8.60 13.50 16.14
N GLU A 22 -8.03 12.75 15.22
CA GLU A 22 -7.39 13.28 14.03
C GLU A 22 -7.65 12.37 12.84
N THR A 23 -7.58 12.93 11.64
CA THR A 23 -7.65 12.18 10.38
C THR A 23 -6.44 12.52 9.51
N PHE A 24 -5.95 11.54 8.78
CA PHE A 24 -4.91 11.71 7.78
C PHE A 24 -5.41 11.17 6.45
N SER A 25 -5.34 11.99 5.41
CA SER A 25 -5.72 11.57 4.05
C SER A 25 -4.83 12.26 3.04
N THR A 26 -4.26 11.50 2.12
CA THR A 26 -3.46 12.06 1.03
C THR A 26 -3.39 11.09 -0.15
N PHE A 27 -3.43 11.64 -1.36
CA PHE A 27 -2.98 10.92 -2.53
C PHE A 27 -1.45 10.83 -2.53
N VAL A 28 -0.94 9.82 -3.22
CA VAL A 28 0.49 9.59 -3.43
C VAL A 28 0.74 9.38 -4.92
N ASN A 29 1.73 10.07 -5.48
CA ASN A 29 2.11 9.90 -6.86
C ASN A 29 2.89 8.57 -7.06
N PRO A 30 2.35 7.58 -7.81
CA PRO A 30 3.02 6.31 -8.01
C PRO A 30 4.18 6.37 -9.02
N ARG A 31 4.38 7.51 -9.71
CA ARG A 31 5.35 7.72 -10.80
C ARG A 31 5.23 6.74 -11.96
N ARG A 32 4.04 6.24 -12.16
CA ARG A 32 3.64 5.36 -13.27
C ARG A 32 2.15 5.53 -13.53
N GLU A 33 1.71 5.12 -14.70
CA GLU A 33 0.28 5.04 -14.99
C GLU A 33 -0.43 4.03 -14.09
N LEU A 34 -1.68 4.33 -13.77
CA LEU A 34 -2.54 3.45 -13.01
C LEU A 34 -3.16 2.40 -13.92
N ASP A 35 -3.11 1.14 -13.48
CA ASP A 35 -3.81 0.04 -14.12
C ASP A 35 -5.31 0.32 -14.20
N GLY A 36 -5.95 -0.10 -15.31
CA GLY A 36 -7.39 0.09 -15.51
C GLY A 36 -8.23 -0.49 -14.39
N ARG A 37 -7.86 -1.67 -13.87
CA ARG A 37 -8.56 -2.32 -12.76
C ARG A 37 -8.49 -1.52 -11.47
N ILE A 38 -7.36 -0.86 -11.20
CA ILE A 38 -7.21 -0.01 -10.02
C ILE A 38 -8.14 1.21 -10.15
N ARG A 39 -8.20 1.82 -11.32
CA ARG A 39 -9.11 2.95 -11.59
C ARG A 39 -10.58 2.55 -11.43
N GLU A 40 -10.98 1.41 -11.96
CA GLU A 40 -12.34 0.88 -11.82
C GLU A 40 -12.69 0.58 -10.36
N LEU A 41 -11.76 -0.01 -9.60
CA LEU A 41 -11.97 -0.39 -8.21
C LEU A 41 -12.04 0.82 -7.27
N THR A 42 -11.13 1.79 -7.44
CA THR A 42 -10.94 2.87 -6.46
C THR A 42 -11.54 4.21 -6.90
N GLY A 43 -11.87 4.36 -8.19
CA GLY A 43 -12.23 5.63 -8.79
C GLY A 43 -11.08 6.63 -8.89
N ILE A 44 -9.85 6.25 -8.49
CA ILE A 44 -8.68 7.13 -8.50
C ILE A 44 -8.12 7.21 -9.91
N THR A 45 -8.01 8.41 -10.46
CA THR A 45 -7.44 8.66 -11.79
C THR A 45 -5.98 9.08 -11.71
N GLY A 46 -5.27 8.98 -12.84
CA GLY A 46 -3.90 9.48 -12.95
C GLY A 46 -3.79 10.98 -12.68
N GLU A 47 -4.80 11.76 -13.07
CA GLU A 47 -4.87 13.21 -12.83
C GLU A 47 -4.93 13.53 -11.33
N MET A 48 -5.70 12.75 -10.55
CA MET A 48 -5.80 12.94 -9.09
C MET A 48 -4.45 12.69 -8.38
N THR A 49 -3.61 11.83 -8.93
CA THR A 49 -2.32 11.46 -8.34
C THR A 49 -1.13 12.20 -8.94
N ALA A 50 -1.27 12.81 -10.13
CA ALA A 50 -0.17 13.46 -10.85
C ALA A 50 0.49 14.59 -10.05
N GLY A 51 -0.31 15.42 -9.37
CA GLY A 51 0.15 16.53 -8.53
C GLY A 51 0.44 16.14 -7.08
N ALA A 52 0.21 14.88 -6.70
CA ALA A 52 0.43 14.42 -5.33
C ALA A 52 1.93 14.23 -5.02
N PRO A 53 2.32 14.33 -3.73
CA PRO A 53 3.70 14.08 -3.32
C PRO A 53 4.09 12.61 -3.50
N ASP A 54 5.41 12.36 -3.57
CA ASP A 54 5.95 11.00 -3.56
C ASP A 54 5.80 10.34 -2.19
N ILE A 55 5.76 9.01 -2.17
CA ILE A 55 5.72 8.26 -0.91
C ILE A 55 6.90 8.60 0.02
N GLY A 56 8.07 8.91 -0.54
CA GLY A 56 9.24 9.33 0.23
C GLY A 56 9.04 10.65 0.99
N ASP A 57 8.16 11.53 0.51
CA ASP A 57 7.85 12.80 1.16
C ASP A 57 6.68 12.67 2.15
N VAL A 58 5.83 11.67 1.95
CA VAL A 58 4.65 11.44 2.78
C VAL A 58 4.96 10.55 3.99
N ILE A 59 5.82 9.54 3.83
CA ILE A 59 5.97 8.47 4.81
C ILE A 59 6.42 8.96 6.20
N GLY A 60 7.23 10.02 6.28
CA GLY A 60 7.62 10.64 7.55
C GLY A 60 6.40 11.10 8.34
N ARG A 61 5.49 11.82 7.69
CA ARG A 61 4.24 12.30 8.29
C ARG A 61 3.32 11.16 8.73
N VAL A 62 3.29 10.04 7.96
CA VAL A 62 2.52 8.84 8.35
C VAL A 62 3.11 8.21 9.60
N VAL A 63 4.44 8.09 9.69
CA VAL A 63 5.12 7.55 10.89
C VAL A 63 4.81 8.41 12.12
N GLU A 64 4.90 9.74 11.99
CA GLU A 64 4.55 10.69 13.06
C GLU A 64 3.08 10.58 13.45
N PHE A 65 2.17 10.51 12.48
CA PHE A 65 0.73 10.38 12.73
C PHE A 65 0.40 9.08 13.49
N CYS A 66 1.07 7.97 13.16
CA CYS A 66 0.88 6.70 13.84
C CYS A 66 1.43 6.68 15.27
N ARG A 67 2.27 7.64 15.68
CA ARG A 67 2.89 7.70 17.02
C ARG A 67 3.39 6.32 17.48
N ASP A 68 3.35 6.00 18.73
CA ASP A 68 3.66 4.67 19.29
C ASP A 68 2.41 3.79 19.47
N LEU A 69 1.30 4.16 18.83
CA LEU A 69 0.05 3.44 18.92
C LEU A 69 0.04 2.20 18.02
N PRO A 70 -0.72 1.16 18.42
CA PRO A 70 -0.96 0.00 17.57
C PRO A 70 -1.82 0.37 16.36
N LEU A 71 -1.64 -0.34 15.26
CA LEU A 71 -2.45 -0.18 14.06
C LEU A 71 -3.72 -1.03 14.13
N LEU A 72 -4.79 -0.52 13.56
CA LEU A 72 -6.04 -1.25 13.33
C LEU A 72 -6.38 -1.20 11.84
N GLY A 73 -6.76 -2.32 11.26
CA GLY A 73 -7.23 -2.35 9.88
C GLY A 73 -7.87 -3.69 9.52
N HIS A 74 -8.44 -3.76 8.34
CA HIS A 74 -9.02 -4.98 7.80
C HIS A 74 -8.00 -5.63 6.85
N HIS A 75 -7.35 -6.71 7.30
CA HIS A 75 -6.14 -7.29 6.70
C HIS A 75 -4.92 -6.36 6.85
N ILE A 76 -4.76 -5.80 8.04
CA ILE A 76 -3.79 -4.73 8.36
C ILE A 76 -2.33 -5.07 7.96
N ILE A 77 -1.97 -6.35 7.90
CA ILE A 77 -0.61 -6.74 7.49
C ILE A 77 -0.32 -6.33 6.04
N PHE A 78 -1.34 -6.24 5.18
CA PHE A 78 -1.21 -5.75 3.82
C PHE A 78 -0.77 -4.28 3.82
N ASP A 79 -1.52 -3.40 4.48
CA ASP A 79 -1.22 -1.96 4.56
C ASP A 79 0.11 -1.71 5.27
N TYR A 80 0.33 -2.40 6.40
CA TYR A 80 1.59 -2.33 7.14
C TYR A 80 2.79 -2.68 6.27
N SER A 81 2.69 -3.69 5.42
CA SER A 81 3.79 -4.13 4.57
C SER A 81 4.25 -3.05 3.57
N PHE A 82 3.31 -2.29 3.01
CA PHE A 82 3.61 -1.16 2.13
C PHE A 82 4.22 0.02 2.90
N LEU A 83 3.61 0.40 4.03
CA LEU A 83 4.12 1.49 4.87
C LEU A 83 5.49 1.16 5.45
N LYS A 84 5.69 -0.07 5.94
CA LYS A 84 6.98 -0.56 6.44
C LYS A 84 8.07 -0.46 5.38
N ARG A 85 7.76 -0.88 4.14
CA ARG A 85 8.72 -0.79 3.03
C ARG A 85 9.07 0.67 2.72
N ALA A 86 8.09 1.55 2.67
CA ALA A 86 8.30 2.97 2.43
C ALA A 86 9.16 3.60 3.54
N ALA A 87 8.87 3.31 4.81
CA ALA A 87 9.62 3.78 5.97
C ALA A 87 11.08 3.31 5.92
N VAL A 88 11.32 2.02 5.71
CA VAL A 88 12.69 1.46 5.62
C VAL A 88 13.47 2.08 4.46
N ASN A 89 12.84 2.28 3.30
CA ASN A 89 13.48 2.94 2.16
C ASN A 89 13.87 4.40 2.47
N LYS A 90 13.07 5.11 3.26
CA LYS A 90 13.39 6.46 3.76
C LYS A 90 14.41 6.47 4.90
N GLY A 91 14.74 5.30 5.47
CA GLY A 91 15.64 5.16 6.62
C GLY A 91 14.96 5.38 7.97
N LEU A 92 13.62 5.25 8.01
CA LEU A 92 12.82 5.36 9.21
C LEU A 92 12.54 3.99 9.83
N VAL A 93 12.40 3.95 11.15
CA VAL A 93 11.94 2.77 11.89
C VAL A 93 10.41 2.80 11.94
N PHE A 94 9.78 1.70 11.60
CA PHE A 94 8.32 1.56 11.66
C PHE A 94 7.96 0.13 12.11
N GLU A 95 8.19 -0.13 13.41
CA GLU A 95 7.82 -1.39 14.05
C GLU A 95 6.50 -1.17 14.78
N LYS A 96 5.48 -1.97 14.48
CA LYS A 96 4.13 -1.82 15.02
C LYS A 96 3.58 -3.16 15.49
N SER A 97 2.70 -3.08 16.48
CA SER A 97 1.70 -4.10 16.73
C SER A 97 0.37 -3.68 16.12
N GLY A 98 -0.55 -4.60 16.01
CA GLY A 98 -1.87 -4.26 15.45
C GLY A 98 -2.95 -5.27 15.81
N ILE A 99 -4.16 -4.87 15.46
CA ILE A 99 -5.38 -5.69 15.51
C ILE A 99 -5.92 -5.78 14.09
N ASP A 100 -6.17 -7.01 13.64
CA ASP A 100 -6.72 -7.28 12.32
C ASP A 100 -8.21 -7.63 12.42
N THR A 101 -9.07 -6.74 11.93
CA THR A 101 -10.52 -6.96 11.93
C THR A 101 -10.93 -8.11 11.02
N LEU A 102 -10.16 -8.46 9.97
CA LEU A 102 -10.40 -9.66 9.18
C LEU A 102 -10.24 -10.93 10.02
N THR A 103 -9.24 -10.98 10.89
CA THR A 103 -9.03 -12.09 11.83
C THR A 103 -10.19 -12.19 12.82
N LEU A 104 -10.69 -11.06 13.33
CA LEU A 104 -11.87 -11.03 14.20
C LEU A 104 -13.12 -11.52 13.44
N CYS A 105 -13.34 -11.08 12.21
CA CYS A 105 -14.47 -11.54 11.39
C CYS A 105 -14.40 -13.03 11.11
N ARG A 106 -13.22 -13.60 10.83
CA ARG A 106 -13.04 -15.05 10.65
C ARG A 106 -13.37 -15.85 11.90
N ARG A 107 -13.18 -15.28 13.07
CA ARG A 107 -13.47 -15.94 14.36
C ARG A 107 -14.94 -15.83 14.76
N PHE A 108 -15.61 -14.71 14.48
CA PHE A 108 -16.91 -14.40 15.07
C PHE A 108 -18.08 -14.35 14.08
N MET A 109 -17.81 -14.28 12.78
CA MET A 109 -18.89 -14.36 11.78
C MET A 109 -19.11 -15.80 11.33
N PRO A 110 -20.36 -16.16 10.94
CA PRO A 110 -20.67 -17.46 10.35
C PRO A 110 -19.76 -17.79 9.15
N GLU A 111 -19.47 -19.07 8.95
CA GLU A 111 -18.53 -19.53 7.92
C GLU A 111 -18.99 -19.13 6.51
N GLU A 112 -20.29 -19.13 6.27
CA GLU A 112 -20.95 -18.83 4.99
C GLU A 112 -20.82 -17.38 4.57
N GLU A 113 -20.65 -16.47 5.55
CA GLU A 113 -20.53 -15.04 5.29
C GLU A 113 -19.16 -14.69 4.73
N LYS A 114 -19.12 -13.81 3.71
CA LYS A 114 -17.87 -13.25 3.21
C LYS A 114 -17.27 -12.28 4.25
N LYS A 115 -15.96 -12.37 4.46
CA LYS A 115 -15.24 -11.59 5.49
C LYS A 115 -14.49 -10.38 4.92
N ASN A 116 -14.73 -9.95 3.68
CA ASN A 116 -14.21 -8.67 3.19
C ASN A 116 -14.88 -7.51 3.93
N LEU A 117 -14.26 -6.34 3.91
CA LEU A 117 -14.70 -5.18 4.71
C LEU A 117 -16.16 -4.81 4.45
N GLU A 118 -16.58 -4.79 3.19
CA GLU A 118 -17.96 -4.47 2.78
C GLU A 118 -18.99 -5.43 3.41
N ASN A 119 -18.78 -6.75 3.23
CA ASN A 119 -19.73 -7.75 3.73
C ASN A 119 -19.71 -7.81 5.27
N ALA A 120 -18.52 -7.71 5.89
CA ALA A 120 -18.41 -7.68 7.34
C ALA A 120 -19.09 -6.43 7.92
N SER A 121 -18.95 -5.28 7.29
CA SER A 121 -19.63 -4.05 7.71
C SER A 121 -21.15 -4.18 7.63
N ARG A 122 -21.66 -4.73 6.52
CA ARG A 122 -23.09 -4.99 6.38
C ARG A 122 -23.62 -5.97 7.43
N TYR A 123 -22.89 -7.06 7.70
CA TYR A 123 -23.25 -8.03 8.73
C TYR A 123 -23.36 -7.40 10.12
N TYR A 124 -22.47 -6.48 10.46
CA TYR A 124 -22.49 -5.74 11.74
C TYR A 124 -23.31 -4.44 11.68
N GLY A 125 -24.14 -4.23 10.65
CA GLY A 125 -25.06 -3.09 10.54
C GLY A 125 -24.37 -1.74 10.33
N ILE A 126 -23.18 -1.73 9.75
CA ILE A 126 -22.42 -0.52 9.45
C ILE A 126 -22.69 -0.10 8.00
N LYS A 127 -23.17 1.14 7.83
CA LYS A 127 -23.28 1.75 6.51
C LYS A 127 -21.91 2.26 6.09
N GLN A 128 -21.39 1.73 4.99
CA GLN A 128 -20.15 2.19 4.39
C GLN A 128 -20.46 3.36 3.45
N THR A 129 -19.71 4.46 3.57
CA THR A 129 -19.72 5.59 2.65
C THR A 129 -18.43 5.59 1.86
N ASP A 130 -18.48 5.89 0.56
CA ASP A 130 -17.31 6.02 -0.31
C ASP A 130 -16.34 4.81 -0.25
N ALA A 131 -16.88 3.60 -0.40
CA ALA A 131 -16.08 2.36 -0.44
C ALA A 131 -14.90 2.48 -1.42
N HIS A 132 -13.77 1.85 -1.06
CA HIS A 132 -12.50 1.90 -1.80
C HIS A 132 -11.80 3.27 -1.81
N ARG A 133 -12.15 4.16 -0.86
CA ARG A 133 -11.40 5.36 -0.52
C ARG A 133 -10.72 5.13 0.82
N ALA A 134 -9.41 5.31 0.87
CA ALA A 134 -8.58 4.87 2.00
C ALA A 134 -9.04 5.41 3.36
N LEU A 135 -9.47 6.68 3.44
CA LEU A 135 -9.99 7.24 4.70
C LEU A 135 -11.34 6.63 5.10
N ALA A 136 -12.24 6.42 4.14
CA ALA A 136 -13.54 5.82 4.41
C ALA A 136 -13.41 4.35 4.86
N ASP A 137 -12.47 3.61 4.26
CA ASP A 137 -12.18 2.22 4.67
C ASP A 137 -11.56 2.16 6.06
N ALA A 138 -10.68 3.12 6.42
CA ALA A 138 -10.13 3.24 7.77
C ALA A 138 -11.20 3.53 8.83
N LEU A 139 -12.12 4.45 8.54
CA LEU A 139 -13.29 4.74 9.38
C LEU A 139 -14.18 3.50 9.54
N THR A 140 -14.46 2.82 8.44
CA THR A 140 -15.28 1.61 8.42
C THR A 140 -14.64 0.48 9.24
N ALA A 141 -13.33 0.27 9.11
CA ALA A 141 -12.59 -0.72 9.91
C ALA A 141 -12.63 -0.39 11.41
N HIS A 142 -12.55 0.90 11.78
CA HIS A 142 -12.73 1.33 13.17
C HIS A 142 -14.12 1.01 13.70
N LEU A 143 -15.18 1.34 12.96
CA LEU A 143 -16.56 1.05 13.36
C LEU A 143 -16.81 -0.46 13.46
N LEU A 144 -16.28 -1.24 12.52
CA LEU A 144 -16.34 -2.70 12.55
C LEU A 144 -15.68 -3.26 13.81
N TYR A 145 -14.46 -2.81 14.13
CA TYR A 145 -13.79 -3.19 15.37
C TYR A 145 -14.63 -2.89 16.61
N ARG A 146 -15.21 -1.69 16.71
CA ARG A 146 -16.07 -1.30 17.85
C ARG A 146 -17.27 -2.22 18.01
N ASN A 147 -17.96 -2.54 16.89
CA ASN A 147 -19.14 -3.39 16.92
C ASN A 147 -18.79 -4.84 17.29
N VAL A 148 -17.73 -5.40 16.70
CA VAL A 148 -17.24 -6.74 17.03
C VAL A 148 -16.81 -6.79 18.50
N LYS A 149 -16.07 -5.79 18.98
CA LYS A 149 -15.64 -5.70 20.38
C LYS A 149 -16.81 -5.64 21.35
N ARG A 150 -17.81 -4.81 21.05
CA ARG A 150 -19.02 -4.70 21.87
C ARG A 150 -19.76 -6.05 22.02
N SER A 151 -19.81 -6.84 20.96
CA SER A 151 -20.54 -8.12 20.95
C SER A 151 -19.75 -9.27 21.58
N HIS A 152 -18.42 -9.26 21.50
CA HIS A 152 -17.63 -10.47 21.78
C HIS A 152 -16.51 -10.30 22.80
N PHE A 153 -16.23 -9.06 23.27
CA PHE A 153 -15.11 -8.83 24.18
C PHE A 153 -15.26 -9.59 25.51
N SER A 154 -16.46 -9.62 26.07
CA SER A 154 -16.70 -10.29 27.37
C SER A 154 -16.48 -11.79 27.30
N SER A 155 -16.73 -12.42 26.14
CA SER A 155 -16.58 -13.88 25.96
C SER A 155 -15.19 -14.30 25.46
N ALA A 156 -14.46 -13.40 24.80
CA ALA A 156 -13.17 -13.73 24.17
C ALA A 156 -12.21 -12.49 24.18
N PRO A 157 -11.83 -11.96 25.35
CA PRO A 157 -10.99 -10.75 25.43
C PRO A 157 -9.60 -10.93 24.80
N GLU A 158 -9.09 -12.16 24.76
CA GLU A 158 -7.78 -12.48 24.18
C GLU A 158 -7.73 -12.26 22.64
N ALA A 159 -8.90 -12.33 21.96
CA ALA A 159 -8.98 -12.07 20.52
C ALA A 159 -8.67 -10.61 20.15
N PHE A 160 -8.85 -9.70 21.11
CA PHE A 160 -8.69 -8.25 20.94
C PHE A 160 -7.31 -7.74 21.37
N ARG A 161 -6.37 -8.64 21.69
CA ARG A 161 -4.99 -8.27 22.02
C ARG A 161 -4.22 -7.90 20.75
N CYS A 162 -3.47 -6.79 20.85
CA CYS A 162 -2.53 -6.42 19.80
C CYS A 162 -1.45 -7.49 19.62
N LYS A 163 -1.11 -7.78 18.37
CA LYS A 163 -0.03 -8.71 18.01
C LYS A 163 1.03 -7.97 17.22
N PRO A 164 2.33 -8.32 17.35
CA PRO A 164 3.38 -7.74 16.51
C PRO A 164 3.05 -7.95 15.03
N LEU A 165 3.17 -6.89 14.23
CA LEU A 165 3.08 -6.96 12.78
C LEU A 165 4.48 -7.24 12.23
N VAL A 166 4.68 -8.42 11.65
CA VAL A 166 6.00 -8.86 11.17
C VAL A 166 6.03 -8.88 9.65
N TYR A 167 6.83 -7.99 9.08
CA TYR A 167 7.13 -7.96 7.66
C TYR A 167 8.60 -7.60 7.45
N LYS A 168 9.38 -8.51 6.84
CA LYS A 168 10.81 -8.30 6.60
C LYS A 168 11.03 -7.48 5.34
N VAL A 169 11.76 -6.39 5.47
CA VAL A 169 12.10 -5.49 4.37
C VAL A 169 13.61 -5.29 4.32
N THR A 170 14.17 -5.38 3.11
CA THR A 170 15.53 -4.91 2.84
C THR A 170 15.44 -3.56 2.13
N LYS A 171 16.22 -2.58 2.59
CA LYS A 171 16.27 -1.25 1.99
C LYS A 171 16.65 -1.33 0.51
N GLU A 172 15.85 -0.71 -0.34
CA GLU A 172 16.15 -0.62 -1.76
C GLU A 172 17.30 0.35 -2.03
N GLN A 173 18.12 -0.04 -2.99
CA GLN A 173 19.18 0.84 -3.48
C GLN A 173 18.68 1.63 -4.70
N PRO A 174 19.00 2.91 -4.80
CA PRO A 174 18.70 3.68 -6.00
C PRO A 174 19.44 3.09 -7.20
N ALA A 175 18.83 3.19 -8.37
CA ALA A 175 19.47 2.76 -9.60
C ALA A 175 20.65 3.68 -9.93
N SER A 176 21.75 3.08 -10.38
CA SER A 176 22.90 3.84 -10.87
C SER A 176 22.59 4.54 -12.21
N LYS A 177 23.32 5.62 -12.52
CA LYS A 177 23.23 6.32 -13.79
C LYS A 177 23.38 5.36 -14.97
N LYS A 178 24.38 4.47 -14.90
CA LYS A 178 24.64 3.46 -15.92
C LYS A 178 23.46 2.50 -16.14
N GLN A 179 22.80 2.05 -15.07
CA GLN A 179 21.62 1.19 -15.22
C GLN A 179 20.46 1.91 -15.91
N LYS A 180 20.22 3.18 -15.57
CA LYS A 180 19.20 4.00 -16.22
C LYS A 180 19.48 4.23 -17.69
N GLU A 181 20.76 4.49 -18.05
CA GLU A 181 21.21 4.64 -19.43
C GLU A 181 20.99 3.35 -20.23
N VAL A 182 21.46 2.20 -19.73
CA VAL A 182 21.25 0.90 -20.38
C VAL A 182 19.76 0.62 -20.65
N LEU A 183 18.88 0.93 -19.69
CA LEU A 183 17.45 0.76 -19.89
C LEU A 183 16.92 1.71 -20.98
N ARG A 184 17.32 2.99 -20.98
CA ARG A 184 16.92 3.95 -22.01
C ARG A 184 17.37 3.53 -23.39
N ASP A 185 18.60 3.04 -23.51
CA ASP A 185 19.14 2.54 -24.79
C ASP A 185 18.35 1.33 -25.32
N LEU A 186 18.02 0.37 -24.45
CA LEU A 186 17.17 -0.76 -24.81
C LEU A 186 15.79 -0.33 -25.28
N LEU A 187 15.16 0.59 -24.56
CA LEU A 187 13.83 1.13 -24.91
C LEU A 187 13.86 1.85 -26.26
N LYS A 188 14.89 2.68 -26.49
CA LYS A 188 15.10 3.39 -27.77
C LYS A 188 15.33 2.41 -28.89
N TYR A 189 16.25 1.44 -28.72
CA TYR A 189 16.60 0.45 -29.73
C TYR A 189 15.40 -0.38 -30.17
N HIS A 190 14.60 -0.86 -29.23
CA HIS A 190 13.42 -1.68 -29.53
C HIS A 190 12.14 -0.86 -29.76
N ARG A 191 12.21 0.49 -29.72
CA ARG A 191 11.07 1.40 -29.88
C ARG A 191 9.93 1.11 -28.91
N ILE A 192 10.28 0.81 -27.63
CA ILE A 192 9.32 0.47 -26.58
C ILE A 192 8.99 1.72 -25.78
N ASN A 193 7.71 2.02 -25.66
CA ASN A 193 7.20 3.02 -24.73
C ASN A 193 6.85 2.36 -23.40
N VAL A 194 7.30 2.97 -22.31
CA VAL A 194 6.95 2.54 -20.94
C VAL A 194 6.25 3.65 -20.19
N SER A 195 5.25 3.29 -19.40
CA SER A 195 4.46 4.23 -18.61
C SER A 195 5.09 4.57 -17.24
N VAL A 196 6.37 4.22 -17.04
CA VAL A 196 7.11 4.45 -15.79
C VAL A 196 8.15 5.54 -15.95
N GLN A 197 8.32 6.36 -14.91
CA GLN A 197 9.37 7.38 -14.88
C GLN A 197 10.70 6.75 -14.45
N ILE A 198 11.61 6.51 -15.38
CA ILE A 198 12.87 5.75 -15.19
C ILE A 198 13.72 6.34 -14.06
N ASP A 199 13.70 7.67 -13.88
CA ASP A 199 14.52 8.34 -12.87
C ASP A 199 14.15 8.01 -11.43
N TYR A 200 12.92 7.53 -11.20
CA TYR A 200 12.41 7.14 -9.89
C TYR A 200 12.47 5.63 -9.61
N LEU A 201 12.98 4.84 -10.57
CA LEU A 201 13.09 3.40 -10.39
C LEU A 201 14.29 3.04 -9.50
N SER A 202 14.08 2.07 -8.63
CA SER A 202 15.15 1.43 -7.85
C SER A 202 16.02 0.53 -8.74
N ARG A 203 17.18 0.14 -8.20
CA ARG A 203 18.09 -0.82 -8.86
C ARG A 203 17.37 -2.10 -9.28
N ASN A 204 16.56 -2.65 -8.40
CA ASN A 204 15.84 -3.90 -8.63
C ASN A 204 14.73 -3.75 -9.68
N GLU A 205 14.04 -2.61 -9.69
CA GLU A 205 13.00 -2.32 -10.69
C GLU A 205 13.62 -2.19 -12.09
N ILE A 206 14.73 -1.46 -12.22
CA ILE A 206 15.45 -1.34 -13.50
C ILE A 206 15.96 -2.70 -13.97
N SER A 207 16.60 -3.49 -13.10
CA SER A 207 17.09 -4.81 -13.48
C SER A 207 15.97 -5.70 -14.01
N ARG A 208 14.86 -5.79 -13.29
CA ARG A 208 13.70 -6.59 -13.74
C ARG A 208 13.12 -6.11 -15.06
N LEU A 209 12.99 -4.79 -15.26
CA LEU A 209 12.46 -4.25 -16.52
C LEU A 209 13.43 -4.51 -17.68
N THR A 210 14.72 -4.33 -17.45
CA THR A 210 15.79 -4.65 -18.42
C THR A 210 15.77 -6.12 -18.81
N ASP A 211 15.71 -7.03 -17.82
CA ASP A 211 15.66 -8.47 -18.05
C ASP A 211 14.42 -8.89 -18.85
N LYS A 212 13.25 -8.31 -18.51
CA LYS A 212 12.00 -8.55 -19.24
C LYS A 212 12.10 -8.12 -20.70
N ILE A 213 12.68 -6.93 -20.97
CA ILE A 213 12.86 -6.44 -22.35
C ILE A 213 13.84 -7.33 -23.10
N ILE A 214 14.96 -7.70 -22.48
CA ILE A 214 15.95 -8.59 -23.13
C ILE A 214 15.34 -9.96 -23.42
N LEU A 215 14.55 -10.50 -22.53
CA LEU A 215 13.89 -11.79 -22.72
C LEU A 215 12.89 -11.75 -23.90
N GLN A 216 12.17 -10.66 -24.03
CA GLN A 216 11.11 -10.52 -25.04
C GLN A 216 11.62 -10.08 -26.40
N TYR A 217 12.62 -9.18 -26.45
CA TYR A 217 13.06 -8.49 -27.66
C TYR A 217 14.55 -8.75 -28.02
N GLY A 218 15.32 -9.32 -27.09
CA GLY A 218 16.73 -9.55 -27.27
C GLY A 218 17.61 -8.42 -26.75
N ARG A 219 18.93 -8.63 -26.85
CA ARG A 219 19.96 -7.63 -26.53
C ARG A 219 20.26 -6.74 -27.73
N ILE A 220 20.72 -5.50 -27.47
CA ILE A 220 21.27 -4.63 -28.53
C ILE A 220 22.44 -5.34 -29.19
N LYS A 221 22.42 -5.47 -30.51
CA LYS A 221 23.50 -6.10 -31.30
C LYS A 221 24.74 -5.20 -31.27
N ARG A 222 25.96 -5.83 -31.24
CA ARG A 222 27.23 -5.11 -31.08
C ARG A 222 27.55 -4.09 -32.19
N GLY A 223 26.87 -4.16 -33.35
CA GLY A 223 27.07 -3.22 -34.49
C GLY A 223 26.18 -1.97 -34.41
N ASP A 224 25.13 -1.95 -33.62
CA ASP A 224 24.07 -0.92 -33.64
C ASP A 224 24.19 0.11 -32.49
N ARG A 225 25.32 0.17 -31.78
CA ARG A 225 25.51 1.07 -30.61
C ARG A 225 25.80 2.53 -30.95
N ASN A 226 25.88 2.91 -32.21
CA ASN A 226 26.28 4.24 -32.68
C ASN A 226 25.21 4.92 -33.55
N VAL A 227 23.94 4.72 -33.31
CA VAL A 227 22.87 5.47 -33.98
C VAL A 227 22.01 6.22 -32.97
#